data_0bf32a5ec77f0f271d0a8a1fff7ca701
#
_entry.id   0bf32a5ec77f0f271d0a8a1fff7ca701
#
_cell.length_a   1.000
_cell.length_b   1.000
_cell.length_c   1.000
_cell.angle_alpha   90.00
_cell.angle_beta   90.00
_cell.angle_gamma   90.00
#
_symmetry.space_group_name_H-M   'P 1'
#
loop_
_entity.id
_entity.type
_entity.pdbx_description
1 polymer ?
#
loop_
_entity_poly.entity_id
_entity_poly.type
_entity_poly.pdbx_seq_one_letter_code
_entity_poly.pdbx_strand_id
1 'polypeptide(L)'
;MLSESVNMDQTLTDREIFEDDRPHDHCGVFGVWAPGEDVSRLTYFSLYALQHRGQQSAGIATSNGEQILVYKDQGLVNQVFTEQTLQGLQGHLALGHVRYATTGEDTWRNAQPTLGPTPSGTLALCHNGNLTNTAELRDLARSIADEGEDVERGASTDTSVVTALLGLAERIPGPVPFIPPAVALADPIGEGDASSATPGEQLVSVSVEAEPAALVAPALKVLPRLKGAFSLVFMDENTLYGARDPHGYRPLVLGRLYSGWVLASETAALDLCGASFVREIEPGELVAIDSTGVHSRHFAVRRSNTCVFEYVYLARPDTVIGDRQIVAARREMGAILAQESPVDADLVIPTPESGTPAAIGYAEASGIPFAQGLVKNAYVGRTFIQPTQSLRQLGIRLKLNPLREVIAGKRLIVIDDSIVRGNTQRALVRMLREAGAAEVHVKISSPPVAWPCFFGIDFPTRAELIASSMDVEGVRASIGADSLSYLSMEGMVRATRQGSSLCLGCFNGAYPEQIPKGTPIPGTPGAFAC
;
A
#
# COMPACT_ATOMS: atom_id res chain seq x y z
N MET A 1 -46.05 -39.81 -4.15
CA MET A 1 -45.53 -38.95 -3.09
C MET A 1 -44.01 -39.15 -3.08
N LEU A 2 -43.29 -38.36 -3.83
CA LEU A 2 -41.82 -38.36 -3.87
C LEU A 2 -41.40 -37.02 -3.28
N SER A 3 -40.62 -37.09 -2.23
CA SER A 3 -40.03 -35.96 -1.52
C SER A 3 -38.94 -35.32 -2.38
N GLU A 4 -39.13 -34.08 -2.78
CA GLU A 4 -38.07 -33.25 -3.35
C GLU A 4 -37.08 -32.89 -2.25
N SER A 5 -35.90 -33.45 -2.32
CA SER A 5 -34.73 -33.00 -1.58
C SER A 5 -34.19 -31.73 -2.27
N VAL A 6 -34.27 -30.61 -1.58
CA VAL A 6 -33.64 -29.36 -1.98
C VAL A 6 -32.14 -29.56 -1.94
N ASN A 7 -31.53 -29.56 -3.13
CA ASN A 7 -30.08 -29.61 -3.31
C ASN A 7 -29.54 -28.19 -3.13
N MET A 8 -29.05 -27.89 -1.92
CA MET A 8 -28.31 -26.66 -1.63
C MET A 8 -26.83 -26.87 -1.98
N ASP A 9 -26.54 -26.95 -3.28
CA ASP A 9 -25.19 -26.92 -3.78
C ASP A 9 -25.04 -25.61 -4.61
N GLN A 10 -24.89 -24.48 -3.89
CA GLN A 10 -24.38 -23.26 -4.49
C GLN A 10 -22.88 -23.45 -4.65
N THR A 11 -22.48 -23.89 -5.83
CA THR A 11 -21.10 -23.88 -6.29
C THR A 11 -20.59 -22.46 -6.28
N LEU A 12 -19.81 -22.09 -5.24
CA LEU A 12 -18.94 -20.92 -5.25
C LEU A 12 -18.10 -20.99 -6.52
N THR A 13 -18.01 -19.89 -7.25
CA THR A 13 -17.24 -19.82 -8.49
C THR A 13 -15.76 -20.09 -8.21
N ASP A 14 -15.06 -20.72 -9.15
CA ASP A 14 -13.66 -21.15 -8.98
C ASP A 14 -12.70 -20.01 -8.62
N ARG A 15 -13.08 -18.75 -8.84
CA ARG A 15 -12.32 -17.54 -8.49
C ARG A 15 -12.31 -17.25 -6.99
N GLU A 16 -13.39 -17.57 -6.26
CA GLU A 16 -13.56 -17.24 -4.83
C GLU A 16 -12.77 -18.14 -3.87
N ILE A 17 -12.18 -19.22 -4.38
CA ILE A 17 -11.60 -20.27 -3.52
C ILE A 17 -10.06 -20.21 -3.50
N PHE A 18 -9.41 -19.38 -4.33
CA PHE A 18 -7.95 -19.31 -4.51
C PHE A 18 -7.31 -18.00 -4.10
N GLU A 19 -8.09 -16.96 -3.80
CA GLU A 19 -7.52 -15.73 -3.29
C GLU A 19 -6.88 -15.99 -1.93
N ASP A 20 -5.65 -15.53 -1.79
CA ASP A 20 -4.97 -15.46 -0.50
C ASP A 20 -5.88 -14.67 0.44
N ASP A 21 -6.30 -15.25 1.56
CA ASP A 21 -7.25 -14.70 2.52
C ASP A 21 -6.69 -13.44 3.24
N ARG A 22 -5.45 -13.09 2.94
CA ARG A 22 -4.77 -11.94 3.54
C ARG A 22 -5.15 -10.65 2.84
N PRO A 23 -5.19 -9.55 3.58
CA PRO A 23 -5.33 -8.23 2.98
C PRO A 23 -4.22 -8.01 1.97
N HIS A 24 -4.55 -7.42 0.84
CA HIS A 24 -3.58 -7.06 -0.17
C HIS A 24 -3.51 -5.55 -0.28
N ASP A 25 -2.28 -5.01 -0.35
CA ASP A 25 -2.05 -3.60 -0.65
C ASP A 25 -2.13 -3.39 -2.16
N HIS A 26 -2.32 -2.14 -2.55
CA HIS A 26 -2.69 -1.84 -3.91
C HIS A 26 -1.54 -1.42 -4.78
N CYS A 27 -0.53 -0.72 -4.29
CA CYS A 27 0.53 -0.19 -5.12
C CYS A 27 1.71 0.32 -4.31
N GLY A 28 2.88 0.34 -4.95
CA GLY A 28 4.05 1.07 -4.49
C GLY A 28 4.47 2.09 -5.53
N VAL A 29 4.70 3.34 -5.12
CA VAL A 29 5.16 4.42 -5.97
C VAL A 29 6.57 4.85 -5.59
N PHE A 30 7.34 5.23 -6.60
CA PHE A 30 8.69 5.75 -6.47
C PHE A 30 8.93 6.84 -7.50
N GLY A 31 9.69 7.88 -7.14
CA GLY A 31 10.17 8.91 -8.04
C GLY A 31 11.54 9.38 -7.64
N VAL A 32 12.41 9.67 -8.59
CA VAL A 32 13.76 10.19 -8.35
C VAL A 32 14.10 11.27 -9.35
N TRP A 33 14.61 12.40 -8.84
CA TRP A 33 15.23 13.47 -9.59
C TRP A 33 16.70 13.52 -9.17
N ALA A 34 17.62 13.08 -10.03
CA ALA A 34 19.04 12.95 -9.69
C ALA A 34 19.91 13.06 -10.96
N PRO A 35 20.28 14.28 -11.37
CA PRO A 35 21.17 14.50 -12.50
C PRO A 35 22.52 13.81 -12.31
N GLY A 36 22.97 13.07 -13.32
CA GLY A 36 24.24 12.35 -13.31
C GLY A 36 24.21 10.95 -12.71
N GLU A 37 23.08 10.53 -12.12
CA GLU A 37 22.88 9.18 -11.60
C GLU A 37 22.18 8.27 -12.62
N ASP A 38 22.33 6.96 -12.43
CA ASP A 38 21.55 5.96 -13.17
C ASP A 38 20.14 5.81 -12.54
N VAL A 39 19.25 6.77 -12.88
CA VAL A 39 17.91 6.83 -12.29
C VAL A 39 17.06 5.59 -12.59
N SER A 40 17.31 4.89 -13.69
CA SER A 40 16.59 3.66 -14.02
C SER A 40 16.92 2.53 -13.05
N ARG A 41 18.20 2.35 -12.70
CA ARG A 41 18.61 1.35 -11.70
C ARG A 41 18.22 1.73 -10.29
N LEU A 42 18.34 3.00 -9.91
CA LEU A 42 17.83 3.49 -8.61
C LEU A 42 16.34 3.16 -8.47
N THR A 43 15.56 3.41 -9.53
CA THR A 43 14.13 3.08 -9.55
C THR A 43 13.89 1.58 -9.48
N TYR A 44 14.62 0.77 -10.26
CA TYR A 44 14.51 -0.69 -10.23
C TYR A 44 14.73 -1.27 -8.82
N PHE A 45 15.81 -0.89 -8.13
CA PHE A 45 16.08 -1.37 -6.77
C PHE A 45 15.04 -0.91 -5.76
N SER A 46 14.58 0.32 -5.87
CA SER A 46 13.52 0.85 -5.00
C SER A 46 12.18 0.16 -5.22
N LEU A 47 11.82 -0.16 -6.47
CA LEU A 47 10.64 -0.98 -6.77
C LEU A 47 10.79 -2.40 -6.23
N TYR A 48 12.00 -2.95 -6.23
CA TYR A 48 12.26 -4.26 -5.63
C TYR A 48 12.02 -4.23 -4.11
N ALA A 49 12.37 -3.13 -3.42
CA ALA A 49 12.03 -2.91 -2.02
C ALA A 49 10.51 -2.83 -1.79
N LEU A 50 9.77 -2.29 -2.76
CA LEU A 50 8.31 -2.12 -2.72
C LEU A 50 7.53 -3.31 -3.30
N GLN A 51 8.20 -4.40 -3.72
CA GLN A 51 7.55 -5.53 -4.40
C GLN A 51 6.44 -6.20 -3.58
N HIS A 52 6.50 -6.13 -2.25
CA HIS A 52 5.45 -6.65 -1.36
C HIS A 52 4.12 -5.92 -1.57
N ARG A 53 4.14 -4.64 -1.99
CA ARG A 53 2.95 -3.82 -2.28
C ARG A 53 2.27 -4.18 -3.59
N GLY A 54 3.01 -4.64 -4.60
CA GLY A 54 2.46 -4.98 -5.91
C GLY A 54 3.20 -6.11 -6.58
N GLN A 55 2.49 -7.14 -7.05
CA GLN A 55 3.10 -8.34 -7.65
C GLN A 55 2.56 -8.66 -9.05
N GLN A 56 1.68 -7.81 -9.61
CA GLN A 56 0.99 -8.12 -10.84
C GLN A 56 1.61 -7.43 -12.05
N SER A 57 1.98 -6.17 -11.92
CA SER A 57 2.70 -5.46 -12.96
C SER A 57 3.72 -4.50 -12.37
N ALA A 58 4.72 -4.16 -13.15
CA ALA A 58 5.71 -3.16 -12.82
C ALA A 58 5.98 -2.24 -14.01
N GLY A 59 6.34 -0.99 -13.75
CA GLY A 59 6.66 -0.02 -14.79
C GLY A 59 7.64 1.04 -14.32
N ILE A 60 8.47 1.51 -15.24
CA ILE A 60 9.41 2.61 -15.07
C ILE A 60 9.23 3.59 -16.21
N ALA A 61 9.15 4.89 -15.89
CA ALA A 61 9.27 5.98 -16.83
C ALA A 61 10.52 6.79 -16.52
N THR A 62 11.26 7.22 -17.55
CA THR A 62 12.42 8.11 -17.38
C THR A 62 12.32 9.32 -18.30
N SER A 63 12.91 10.45 -17.88
CA SER A 63 13.03 11.64 -18.70
C SER A 63 14.48 12.11 -18.79
N ASN A 64 14.88 12.48 -20.02
CA ASN A 64 16.17 13.11 -20.30
C ASN A 64 16.09 14.65 -20.45
N GLY A 65 14.91 15.23 -20.16
CA GLY A 65 14.62 16.65 -20.32
C GLY A 65 13.97 17.03 -21.65
N GLU A 66 13.94 16.11 -22.64
CA GLU A 66 13.34 16.34 -23.94
C GLU A 66 12.14 15.42 -24.19
N GLN A 67 12.21 14.20 -23.68
CA GLN A 67 11.18 13.17 -23.87
C GLN A 67 11.08 12.24 -22.67
N ILE A 68 9.88 11.67 -22.48
CA ILE A 68 9.61 10.64 -21.49
C ILE A 68 9.55 9.28 -22.20
N LEU A 69 10.39 8.34 -21.73
CA LEU A 69 10.38 6.94 -22.14
C LEU A 69 9.71 6.09 -21.06
N VAL A 70 8.87 5.15 -21.46
CA VAL A 70 8.18 4.22 -20.53
C VAL A 70 8.39 2.78 -20.96
N TYR A 71 8.72 1.94 -19.99
CA TYR A 71 8.63 0.50 -20.13
C TYR A 71 7.84 -0.08 -18.96
N LYS A 72 6.82 -0.88 -19.24
CA LYS A 72 5.95 -1.50 -18.25
C LYS A 72 5.36 -2.79 -18.79
N ASP A 73 5.16 -3.78 -17.92
CA ASP A 73 4.55 -5.06 -18.28
C ASP A 73 3.95 -5.77 -17.06
N GLN A 74 3.26 -6.88 -17.31
CA GLN A 74 2.77 -7.79 -16.30
C GLN A 74 3.91 -8.62 -15.73
N GLY A 75 3.95 -8.80 -14.40
CA GLY A 75 4.95 -9.59 -13.71
C GLY A 75 5.64 -8.85 -12.57
N LEU A 76 6.54 -9.57 -11.91
CA LEU A 76 7.39 -9.02 -10.85
C LEU A 76 8.48 -8.11 -11.45
N VAL A 77 9.02 -7.21 -10.65
CA VAL A 77 10.08 -6.27 -11.06
C VAL A 77 11.23 -6.97 -11.78
N ASN A 78 11.71 -8.09 -11.24
CA ASN A 78 12.81 -8.88 -11.83
C ASN A 78 12.40 -9.69 -13.08
N GLN A 79 11.11 -9.83 -13.35
CA GLN A 79 10.62 -10.48 -14.58
C GLN A 79 10.39 -9.46 -15.70
N VAL A 80 9.93 -8.26 -15.33
CA VAL A 80 9.62 -7.18 -16.28
C VAL A 80 10.89 -6.51 -16.78
N PHE A 81 11.87 -6.24 -15.90
CA PHE A 81 13.06 -5.48 -16.26
C PHE A 81 14.29 -6.39 -16.39
N THR A 82 14.93 -6.28 -17.55
CA THR A 82 16.25 -6.87 -17.83
C THR A 82 17.30 -5.76 -17.84
N GLU A 83 18.57 -6.14 -17.77
CA GLU A 83 19.68 -5.19 -17.89
C GLU A 83 19.59 -4.36 -19.19
N GLN A 84 19.22 -5.00 -20.30
CA GLN A 84 19.04 -4.33 -21.59
C GLN A 84 17.90 -3.31 -21.56
N THR A 85 16.79 -3.62 -20.89
CA THR A 85 15.66 -2.70 -20.73
C THR A 85 16.08 -1.46 -19.94
N LEU A 86 16.78 -1.67 -18.80
CA LEU A 86 17.25 -0.58 -17.95
C LEU A 86 18.25 0.34 -18.67
N GLN A 87 19.16 -0.23 -19.49
CA GLN A 87 20.10 0.55 -20.30
C GLN A 87 19.39 1.46 -21.34
N GLY A 88 18.20 1.07 -21.79
CA GLY A 88 17.37 1.87 -22.68
C GLY A 88 16.62 3.02 -21.99
N LEU A 89 16.46 2.97 -20.68
CA LEU A 89 15.73 3.94 -19.87
C LEU A 89 16.68 4.97 -19.25
N GLN A 90 17.27 5.82 -20.06
CA GLN A 90 18.21 6.85 -19.62
C GLN A 90 17.50 8.16 -19.28
N GLY A 91 18.09 8.94 -18.36
CA GLY A 91 17.57 10.24 -17.97
C GLY A 91 18.17 10.74 -16.67
N HIS A 92 17.65 11.88 -16.19
CA HIS A 92 17.98 12.46 -14.90
C HIS A 92 16.80 12.41 -13.91
N LEU A 93 15.67 11.94 -14.39
CA LEU A 93 14.39 11.89 -13.70
C LEU A 93 13.71 10.56 -14.02
N ALA A 94 13.15 9.87 -13.00
CA ALA A 94 12.42 8.63 -13.21
C ALA A 94 11.24 8.48 -12.25
N LEU A 95 10.20 7.76 -12.73
CA LEU A 95 9.10 7.24 -11.94
C LEU A 95 9.10 5.72 -11.97
N GLY A 96 8.66 5.11 -10.89
CA GLY A 96 8.47 3.68 -10.79
C GLY A 96 7.16 3.30 -10.10
N HIS A 97 6.59 2.19 -10.52
CA HIS A 97 5.35 1.65 -9.97
C HIS A 97 5.38 0.13 -9.89
N VAL A 98 4.87 -0.42 -8.79
CA VAL A 98 4.48 -1.82 -8.66
C VAL A 98 2.99 -1.88 -8.34
N ARG A 99 2.24 -2.67 -9.11
CA ARG A 99 0.79 -2.74 -9.05
C ARG A 99 0.30 -4.06 -8.48
N TYR A 100 -0.74 -3.96 -7.67
CA TYR A 100 -1.65 -5.04 -7.37
C TYR A 100 -3.02 -4.71 -7.97
N ALA A 101 -3.53 -5.51 -8.92
CA ALA A 101 -4.85 -5.27 -9.46
C ALA A 101 -5.90 -5.92 -8.59
N THR A 102 -6.80 -5.11 -8.08
CA THR A 102 -7.99 -5.54 -7.33
C THR A 102 -9.21 -5.58 -8.21
N THR A 103 -9.22 -4.82 -9.29
CA THR A 103 -10.33 -4.75 -10.25
C THR A 103 -9.84 -4.28 -11.62
N GLY A 104 -10.60 -4.61 -12.64
CA GLY A 104 -10.30 -4.30 -14.03
C GLY A 104 -9.68 -5.48 -14.77
N GLU A 105 -9.68 -5.42 -16.11
CA GLU A 105 -8.98 -6.40 -16.93
C GLU A 105 -7.50 -6.38 -16.63
N ASP A 106 -6.92 -7.56 -16.53
CA ASP A 106 -5.48 -7.77 -16.30
C ASP A 106 -4.71 -7.49 -17.60
N THR A 107 -4.66 -6.21 -17.97
CA THR A 107 -4.03 -5.75 -19.21
C THR A 107 -2.84 -4.84 -18.91
N TRP A 108 -1.82 -4.91 -19.76
CA TRP A 108 -0.65 -4.02 -19.68
C TRP A 108 -1.04 -2.53 -19.75
N ARG A 109 -2.21 -2.18 -20.30
CA ARG A 109 -2.71 -0.80 -20.38
C ARG A 109 -3.00 -0.21 -19.01
N ASN A 110 -3.41 -1.06 -18.07
CA ASN A 110 -3.66 -0.67 -16.68
C ASN A 110 -2.39 -0.65 -15.82
N ALA A 111 -1.26 -1.15 -16.32
CA ALA A 111 0.03 -0.98 -15.66
C ALA A 111 0.44 0.50 -15.67
N GLN A 112 1.09 0.93 -14.61
CA GLN A 112 1.58 2.30 -14.46
C GLN A 112 3.11 2.34 -14.60
N PRO A 113 3.71 3.49 -14.96
CA PRO A 113 3.13 4.83 -15.10
C PRO A 113 2.15 4.96 -16.27
N THR A 114 1.12 5.83 -16.09
CA THR A 114 0.25 6.28 -17.17
C THR A 114 0.84 7.52 -17.85
N LEU A 115 0.64 7.66 -19.15
CA LEU A 115 1.10 8.82 -19.93
C LEU A 115 -0.07 9.67 -20.39
N GLY A 116 0.09 10.98 -20.35
CA GLY A 116 -0.86 11.95 -20.88
C GLY A 116 -0.16 13.13 -21.55
N PRO A 117 -0.78 13.76 -22.57
CA PRO A 117 -0.29 15.01 -23.12
C PRO A 117 -0.63 16.15 -22.16
N THR A 118 0.21 17.17 -22.18
CA THR A 118 -0.02 18.47 -21.56
C THR A 118 0.17 19.56 -22.60
N PRO A 119 -0.28 20.80 -22.37
CA PRO A 119 -0.01 21.89 -23.29
C PRO A 119 1.50 22.15 -23.51
N SER A 120 2.35 21.78 -22.54
CA SER A 120 3.80 22.02 -22.58
C SER A 120 4.64 20.77 -22.93
N GLY A 121 4.03 19.58 -23.05
CA GLY A 121 4.78 18.34 -23.31
C GLY A 121 4.02 17.10 -22.91
N THR A 122 4.66 16.21 -22.18
CA THR A 122 4.10 14.93 -21.72
C THR A 122 4.15 14.86 -20.20
N LEU A 123 3.15 14.20 -19.62
CA LEU A 123 3.14 13.87 -18.20
C LEU A 123 3.15 12.35 -18.03
N ALA A 124 3.91 11.84 -17.06
CA ALA A 124 3.81 10.48 -16.55
C ALA A 124 3.31 10.51 -15.10
N LEU A 125 2.46 9.55 -14.70
CA LEU A 125 1.85 9.52 -13.38
C LEU A 125 1.75 8.10 -12.82
N CYS A 126 2.09 7.99 -11.52
CA CYS A 126 1.91 6.81 -10.68
C CYS A 126 0.99 7.13 -9.49
N HIS A 127 0.14 6.19 -9.12
CA HIS A 127 -0.84 6.33 -8.06
C HIS A 127 -0.79 5.14 -7.10
N ASN A 128 -0.78 5.41 -5.81
CA ASN A 128 -1.06 4.46 -4.74
C ASN A 128 -2.28 4.93 -3.96
N GLY A 129 -3.38 4.20 -4.04
CA GLY A 129 -4.63 4.53 -3.37
C GLY A 129 -5.88 4.07 -4.12
N ASN A 130 -7.00 4.70 -3.84
CA ASN A 130 -8.27 4.49 -4.52
C ASN A 130 -9.17 5.71 -4.37
N LEU A 131 -9.64 6.24 -5.49
CA LEU A 131 -10.55 7.38 -5.50
C LEU A 131 -12.00 6.94 -5.37
N THR A 132 -12.74 7.57 -4.48
CA THR A 132 -14.15 7.26 -4.21
C THR A 132 -15.11 7.97 -5.17
N ASN A 133 -14.63 8.95 -5.95
CA ASN A 133 -15.42 9.73 -6.90
C ASN A 133 -14.95 9.63 -8.37
N THR A 134 -14.32 8.53 -8.75
CA THR A 134 -13.77 8.32 -10.10
C THR A 134 -14.80 8.54 -11.22
N ALA A 135 -16.06 8.14 -11.00
CA ALA A 135 -17.13 8.36 -11.98
C ALA A 135 -17.39 9.86 -12.23
N GLU A 136 -17.49 10.67 -11.16
CA GLU A 136 -17.66 12.12 -11.22
C GLU A 136 -16.48 12.79 -11.96
N LEU A 137 -15.26 12.34 -11.67
CA LEU A 137 -14.04 12.85 -12.30
C LEU A 137 -13.96 12.48 -13.79
N ARG A 138 -14.41 11.29 -14.16
CA ARG A 138 -14.50 10.84 -15.54
C ARG A 138 -15.50 11.67 -16.34
N ASP A 139 -16.66 11.94 -15.78
CA ASP A 139 -17.67 12.79 -16.42
C ASP A 139 -17.15 14.22 -16.60
N LEU A 140 -16.43 14.77 -15.62
CA LEU A 140 -15.75 16.05 -15.75
C LEU A 140 -14.73 16.02 -16.90
N ALA A 141 -13.84 15.02 -16.93
CA ALA A 141 -12.82 14.91 -17.97
C ALA A 141 -13.45 14.85 -19.37
N ARG A 142 -14.52 14.05 -19.55
CA ARG A 142 -15.26 13.95 -20.82
C ARG A 142 -15.95 15.27 -21.20
N SER A 143 -16.43 16.04 -20.24
CA SER A 143 -17.12 17.31 -20.49
C SER A 143 -16.20 18.43 -20.99
N ILE A 144 -14.89 18.34 -20.71
CA ILE A 144 -13.88 19.32 -21.10
C ILE A 144 -12.94 18.85 -22.22
N ALA A 145 -13.03 17.58 -22.61
CA ALA A 145 -12.30 17.00 -23.74
C ALA A 145 -12.89 17.46 -25.08
N ASP A 146 -12.08 17.38 -26.13
CA ASP A 146 -12.56 17.63 -27.50
C ASP A 146 -13.44 16.48 -27.98
N GLU A 147 -14.32 16.75 -28.94
CA GLU A 147 -15.24 15.74 -29.50
C GLU A 147 -14.44 14.57 -30.12
N GLY A 148 -14.69 13.35 -29.62
CA GLY A 148 -13.99 12.14 -30.07
C GLY A 148 -12.64 11.87 -29.41
N GLU A 149 -12.20 12.70 -28.46
CA GLU A 149 -10.98 12.45 -27.69
C GLU A 149 -11.20 11.30 -26.70
N ASP A 150 -10.39 10.22 -26.79
CA ASP A 150 -10.39 9.13 -25.81
C ASP A 150 -9.61 9.55 -24.56
N VAL A 151 -10.33 10.07 -23.58
CA VAL A 151 -9.80 10.61 -22.32
C VAL A 151 -9.04 9.54 -21.52
N GLU A 152 -9.46 8.29 -21.59
CA GLU A 152 -8.89 7.18 -20.81
C GLU A 152 -7.81 6.39 -21.58
N ARG A 153 -7.68 6.63 -22.89
CA ARG A 153 -6.70 5.98 -23.78
C ARG A 153 -6.71 4.45 -23.68
N GLY A 154 -7.91 3.89 -23.50
CA GLY A 154 -8.13 2.45 -23.39
C GLY A 154 -7.73 1.85 -22.04
N ALA A 155 -7.37 2.67 -21.03
CA ALA A 155 -7.22 2.23 -19.65
C ALA A 155 -8.53 2.43 -18.89
N SER A 156 -8.75 1.65 -17.82
CA SER A 156 -10.00 1.67 -17.04
C SER A 156 -9.76 2.01 -15.56
N THR A 157 -8.65 2.69 -15.24
CA THR A 157 -8.24 3.01 -13.86
C THR A 157 -8.58 4.46 -13.49
N ASP A 158 -8.69 4.74 -12.21
CA ASP A 158 -8.78 6.11 -11.67
C ASP A 158 -7.52 6.93 -12.01
N THR A 159 -6.35 6.28 -12.07
CA THR A 159 -5.09 6.88 -12.47
C THR A 159 -5.16 7.48 -13.88
N SER A 160 -5.79 6.78 -14.85
CA SER A 160 -5.95 7.29 -16.21
C SER A 160 -6.82 8.55 -16.24
N VAL A 161 -7.86 8.59 -15.41
CA VAL A 161 -8.74 9.76 -15.29
C VAL A 161 -7.99 10.96 -14.69
N VAL A 162 -7.19 10.76 -13.64
CA VAL A 162 -6.35 11.81 -13.05
C VAL A 162 -5.32 12.33 -14.05
N THR A 163 -4.68 11.43 -14.79
CA THR A 163 -3.72 11.78 -15.85
C THR A 163 -4.36 12.68 -16.91
N ALA A 164 -5.56 12.31 -17.38
CA ALA A 164 -6.31 13.12 -18.35
C ALA A 164 -6.70 14.48 -17.79
N LEU A 165 -7.20 14.55 -16.55
CA LEU A 165 -7.58 15.81 -15.90
C LEU A 165 -6.40 16.76 -15.73
N LEU A 166 -5.22 16.26 -15.38
CA LEU A 166 -4.00 17.07 -15.31
C LEU A 166 -3.62 17.65 -16.67
N GLY A 167 -3.72 16.85 -17.74
CA GLY A 167 -3.46 17.31 -19.11
C GLY A 167 -4.50 18.33 -19.61
N LEU A 168 -5.75 18.21 -19.17
CA LEU A 168 -6.86 19.08 -19.55
C LEU A 168 -7.14 20.22 -18.54
N ALA A 169 -6.28 20.40 -17.53
CA ALA A 169 -6.55 21.26 -16.39
C ALA A 169 -6.79 22.73 -16.76
N GLU A 170 -6.21 23.23 -17.85
CA GLU A 170 -6.46 24.60 -18.33
C GLU A 170 -7.93 24.81 -18.72
N ARG A 171 -8.61 23.78 -19.21
CA ARG A 171 -10.01 23.79 -19.61
C ARG A 171 -10.99 23.68 -18.42
N ILE A 172 -10.49 23.33 -17.21
CA ILE A 172 -11.30 23.27 -16.00
C ILE A 172 -11.69 24.69 -15.60
N PRO A 173 -13.00 25.04 -15.51
CA PRO A 173 -13.43 26.38 -15.17
C PRO A 173 -13.13 26.74 -13.71
N GLY A 174 -12.86 28.03 -13.48
CA GLY A 174 -12.61 28.60 -12.15
C GLY A 174 -11.15 28.96 -11.91
N PRO A 175 -10.88 29.83 -10.92
CA PRO A 175 -9.53 30.22 -10.55
C PRO A 175 -8.77 29.05 -9.90
N VAL A 176 -7.43 29.10 -10.01
CA VAL A 176 -6.57 28.25 -9.16
C VAL A 176 -6.78 28.69 -7.71
N PRO A 177 -7.11 27.78 -6.78
CA PRO A 177 -7.25 28.15 -5.38
C PRO A 177 -5.97 28.81 -4.86
N PHE A 178 -6.09 30.00 -4.25
CA PHE A 178 -4.96 30.62 -3.58
C PHE A 178 -4.73 29.89 -2.26
N ILE A 179 -3.64 29.17 -2.19
CA ILE A 179 -3.14 28.56 -0.94
C ILE A 179 -1.76 29.14 -0.72
N PRO A 180 -1.47 29.72 0.46
CA PRO A 180 -0.17 30.33 0.72
C PRO A 180 0.97 29.35 0.43
N PRO A 181 2.11 29.80 -0.14
CA PRO A 181 3.25 28.93 -0.36
C PRO A 181 3.80 28.42 0.98
N ALA A 182 4.03 27.12 1.09
CA ALA A 182 4.83 26.54 2.16
C ALA A 182 6.33 26.85 1.89
N VAL A 183 7.12 26.81 2.94
CA VAL A 183 8.53 27.21 2.91
C VAL A 183 9.35 26.35 1.95
N ALA A 184 10.12 26.97 1.06
CA ALA A 184 11.10 26.28 0.23
C ALA A 184 12.28 25.77 1.06
N LEU A 185 12.67 24.52 0.88
CA LEU A 185 13.93 23.98 1.40
C LEU A 185 15.02 24.30 0.37
N ALA A 186 15.88 25.26 0.67
CA ALA A 186 17.02 25.58 -0.19
C ALA A 186 18.11 24.50 -0.07
N ASP A 187 18.76 24.18 -1.19
CA ASP A 187 19.94 23.31 -1.20
C ASP A 187 21.10 23.98 -0.45
N PRO A 188 21.72 23.33 0.54
CA PRO A 188 22.97 23.81 1.09
C PRO A 188 24.13 23.32 0.22
N ILE A 189 24.23 23.77 -1.04
CA ILE A 189 25.46 23.60 -1.81
C ILE A 189 26.37 24.77 -1.47
N GLY A 190 27.05 24.66 -0.35
CA GLY A 190 28.20 25.49 0.02
C GLY A 190 29.35 24.55 0.36
N GLU A 191 30.44 24.60 -0.38
CA GLU A 191 31.71 23.97 -0.01
C GLU A 191 32.12 24.44 1.40
N GLY A 192 31.92 23.58 2.41
CA GLY A 192 32.26 23.86 3.79
C GLY A 192 32.38 22.59 4.60
N ASP A 193 33.55 22.41 5.17
CA ASP A 193 34.07 21.34 6.02
C ASP A 193 33.03 20.63 6.91
N ALA A 194 32.90 19.33 6.73
CA ALA A 194 31.97 18.46 7.45
C ALA A 194 32.51 18.08 8.84
N SER A 195 32.56 19.01 9.78
CA SER A 195 32.95 18.64 11.16
C SER A 195 32.27 19.37 12.32
N SER A 196 31.11 20.00 12.14
CA SER A 196 30.31 20.48 13.30
C SER A 196 28.93 20.98 12.90
N ALA A 197 27.96 20.08 12.68
CA ALA A 197 26.56 20.49 12.63
C ALA A 197 25.70 19.52 13.43
N THR A 198 25.17 19.99 14.54
CA THR A 198 24.06 19.42 15.29
C THR A 198 22.80 19.40 14.40
N PRO A 199 21.98 18.33 14.39
CA PRO A 199 20.73 18.30 13.65
C PRO A 199 19.68 19.16 14.36
N GLY A 200 19.33 20.28 13.79
CA GLY A 200 18.29 21.17 14.28
C GLY A 200 18.59 22.62 13.89
N GLU A 201 17.67 23.18 13.09
CA GLU A 201 17.56 24.60 12.77
C GLU A 201 18.53 25.19 11.75
N GLN A 202 18.06 25.20 10.48
CA GLN A 202 18.17 26.43 9.66
C GLN A 202 17.12 26.40 8.55
N LEU A 203 15.94 26.92 8.85
CA LEU A 203 14.96 27.36 7.85
C LEU A 203 15.45 28.69 7.28
N VAL A 204 16.07 28.66 6.12
CA VAL A 204 16.39 29.87 5.36
C VAL A 204 15.25 30.15 4.40
N SER A 205 14.49 31.21 4.67
CA SER A 205 13.49 31.74 3.76
C SER A 205 14.20 32.46 2.60
N VAL A 206 14.25 31.80 1.44
CA VAL A 206 14.64 32.46 0.19
C VAL A 206 13.37 32.67 -0.63
N SER A 207 12.88 33.90 -0.67
CA SER A 207 11.85 34.35 -1.61
C SER A 207 12.50 34.58 -2.98
N VAL A 208 12.54 33.53 -3.80
CA VAL A 208 12.74 33.68 -5.23
C VAL A 208 11.39 33.43 -5.87
N GLU A 209 10.82 34.47 -6.50
CA GLU A 209 9.66 34.31 -7.41
C GLU A 209 10.16 33.64 -8.70
N ALA A 210 10.52 32.35 -8.60
CA ALA A 210 10.68 31.52 -9.77
C ALA A 210 9.27 31.19 -10.33
N GLU A 211 9.11 31.24 -11.63
CA GLU A 211 7.87 30.78 -12.26
C GLU A 211 7.57 29.36 -11.77
N PRO A 212 6.34 29.08 -11.31
CA PRO A 212 6.01 27.77 -10.80
C PRO A 212 6.17 26.73 -11.89
N ALA A 213 6.72 25.56 -11.56
CA ALA A 213 6.88 24.44 -12.49
C ALA A 213 5.55 24.08 -13.19
N ALA A 214 5.62 23.64 -14.44
CA ALA A 214 4.52 23.61 -15.41
C ALA A 214 3.23 22.93 -14.90
N LEU A 215 3.35 21.84 -14.13
CA LEU A 215 2.18 21.10 -13.62
C LEU A 215 1.69 21.56 -12.23
N VAL A 216 2.30 22.58 -11.60
CA VAL A 216 1.81 23.07 -10.29
C VAL A 216 0.41 23.68 -10.40
N ALA A 217 0.20 24.59 -11.35
CA ALA A 217 -1.13 25.21 -11.55
C ALA A 217 -2.19 24.19 -11.99
N PRO A 218 -1.94 23.28 -12.96
CA PRO A 218 -2.80 22.13 -13.24
C PRO A 218 -3.12 21.30 -12.01
N ALA A 219 -2.14 20.92 -11.21
CA ALA A 219 -2.34 20.11 -10.01
C ALA A 219 -3.21 20.82 -8.97
N LEU A 220 -2.99 22.12 -8.72
CA LEU A 220 -3.82 22.90 -7.81
C LEU A 220 -5.28 23.04 -8.25
N LYS A 221 -5.59 22.88 -9.55
CA LYS A 221 -6.96 22.81 -10.05
C LYS A 221 -7.59 21.43 -9.89
N VAL A 222 -6.80 20.36 -10.04
CA VAL A 222 -7.29 18.97 -10.07
C VAL A 222 -7.34 18.35 -8.68
N LEU A 223 -6.24 18.41 -7.91
CA LEU A 223 -6.09 17.73 -6.62
C LEU A 223 -7.21 18.01 -5.60
N PRO A 224 -7.72 19.26 -5.45
CA PRO A 224 -8.82 19.54 -4.53
C PRO A 224 -10.16 18.87 -4.89
N ARG A 225 -10.28 18.33 -6.11
CA ARG A 225 -11.49 17.64 -6.60
C ARG A 225 -11.45 16.14 -6.36
N LEU A 226 -10.25 15.59 -6.09
CA LEU A 226 -10.09 14.17 -5.81
C LEU A 226 -10.63 13.86 -4.41
N LYS A 227 -11.42 12.79 -4.29
CA LYS A 227 -11.92 12.24 -3.02
C LYS A 227 -11.44 10.81 -2.86
N GLY A 228 -11.16 10.41 -1.62
CA GLY A 228 -10.59 9.11 -1.32
C GLY A 228 -9.09 9.17 -1.04
N ALA A 229 -8.43 8.04 -1.15
CA ALA A 229 -7.01 7.90 -0.84
C ALA A 229 -6.14 8.06 -2.08
N PHE A 230 -5.11 8.89 -1.99
CA PHE A 230 -4.09 8.97 -3.03
C PHE A 230 -2.72 9.43 -2.51
N SER A 231 -1.69 8.72 -2.91
CA SER A 231 -0.32 9.20 -2.98
C SER A 231 0.09 9.15 -4.45
N LEU A 232 0.23 10.32 -5.05
CA LEU A 232 0.60 10.50 -6.45
C LEU A 232 2.07 10.86 -6.56
N VAL A 233 2.77 10.22 -7.50
CA VAL A 233 4.09 10.64 -7.94
C VAL A 233 4.02 10.79 -9.46
N PHE A 234 4.32 11.99 -9.96
CA PHE A 234 4.21 12.28 -11.39
C PHE A 234 5.34 13.20 -11.84
N MET A 235 5.53 13.30 -13.14
CA MET A 235 6.58 14.13 -13.72
C MET A 235 6.15 14.71 -15.06
N ASP A 236 6.69 15.84 -15.41
CA ASP A 236 6.92 16.30 -16.78
C ASP A 236 8.37 15.99 -17.20
N GLU A 237 8.85 16.57 -18.26
CA GLU A 237 10.20 16.31 -18.78
C GLU A 237 11.32 16.74 -17.82
N ASN A 238 11.09 17.70 -16.90
CA ASN A 238 12.13 18.33 -16.09
C ASN A 238 11.86 18.29 -14.57
N THR A 239 10.62 18.10 -14.16
CA THR A 239 10.20 18.25 -12.75
C THR A 239 9.54 16.97 -12.24
N LEU A 240 9.93 16.56 -11.04
CA LEU A 240 9.30 15.51 -10.27
C LEU A 240 8.27 16.11 -9.30
N TYR A 241 7.07 15.57 -9.28
CA TYR A 241 6.00 16.00 -8.38
C TYR A 241 5.57 14.89 -7.46
N GLY A 242 5.16 15.25 -6.25
CA GLY A 242 4.51 14.35 -5.31
C GLY A 242 3.31 15.02 -4.66
N ALA A 243 2.20 14.29 -4.53
CA ALA A 243 1.02 14.80 -3.83
C ALA A 243 0.41 13.72 -2.94
N ARG A 244 -0.05 14.12 -1.74
CA ARG A 244 -0.69 13.22 -0.77
C ARG A 244 -2.07 13.73 -0.43
N ASP A 245 -3.07 12.84 -0.36
CA ASP A 245 -4.46 13.21 -0.06
C ASP A 245 -4.59 13.99 1.28
N PRO A 246 -5.69 14.74 1.48
CA PRO A 246 -5.85 15.59 2.68
C PRO A 246 -5.90 14.81 4.00
N HIS A 247 -6.16 13.50 3.97
CA HIS A 247 -6.17 12.63 5.14
C HIS A 247 -4.83 11.91 5.34
N GLY A 248 -3.98 11.82 4.29
CA GLY A 248 -2.73 11.09 4.32
C GLY A 248 -2.93 9.59 4.54
N TYR A 249 -3.96 9.01 3.90
CA TYR A 249 -4.27 7.59 4.06
C TYR A 249 -3.10 6.70 3.69
N ARG A 250 -2.46 6.97 2.54
CA ARG A 250 -1.30 6.23 2.08
C ARG A 250 0.00 6.96 2.38
N PRO A 251 1.08 6.23 2.71
CA PRO A 251 2.35 6.87 2.99
C PRO A 251 3.00 7.43 1.73
N LEU A 252 3.69 8.53 1.87
CA LEU A 252 4.60 9.13 0.88
C LEU A 252 5.70 9.87 1.61
N VAL A 253 6.95 9.54 1.34
CA VAL A 253 8.13 10.07 2.01
C VAL A 253 9.05 10.78 1.03
N LEU A 254 9.74 11.81 1.52
CA LEU A 254 10.80 12.53 0.84
C LEU A 254 12.16 12.07 1.36
N GLY A 255 13.05 11.72 0.46
CA GLY A 255 14.43 11.36 0.74
C GLY A 255 15.44 12.23 -0.02
N ARG A 256 16.65 12.35 0.51
CA ARG A 256 17.76 13.10 -0.08
C ARG A 256 18.87 12.15 -0.53
N LEU A 257 19.24 12.21 -1.81
CA LEU A 257 20.46 11.65 -2.37
C LEU A 257 21.55 12.73 -2.37
N TYR A 258 22.81 12.34 -2.54
CA TYR A 258 23.90 13.31 -2.71
C TYR A 258 23.64 14.24 -3.90
N SER A 259 23.18 13.70 -5.02
CA SER A 259 22.95 14.41 -6.28
C SER A 259 21.47 14.75 -6.56
N GLY A 260 20.53 14.46 -5.64
CA GLY A 260 19.12 14.64 -5.97
C GLY A 260 18.14 14.30 -4.84
N TRP A 261 16.91 14.07 -5.22
CA TRP A 261 15.78 13.84 -4.33
C TRP A 261 14.96 12.62 -4.74
N VAL A 262 14.31 12.02 -3.75
CA VAL A 262 13.50 10.81 -3.93
C VAL A 262 12.15 10.99 -3.27
N LEU A 263 11.10 10.50 -3.93
CA LEU A 263 9.77 10.29 -3.38
C LEU A 263 9.48 8.79 -3.37
N ALA A 264 9.00 8.25 -2.27
CA ALA A 264 8.70 6.82 -2.16
C ALA A 264 7.52 6.54 -1.25
N SER A 265 6.84 5.41 -1.47
CA SER A 265 5.78 4.94 -0.56
C SER A 265 6.31 4.59 0.83
N GLU A 266 7.54 4.06 0.94
CA GLU A 266 8.12 3.60 2.21
C GLU A 266 9.59 4.01 2.35
N THR A 267 10.03 4.19 3.60
CA THR A 267 11.45 4.47 3.92
C THR A 267 12.37 3.34 3.52
N ALA A 268 11.91 2.09 3.50
CA ALA A 268 12.67 0.93 3.02
C ALA A 268 13.13 1.07 1.56
N ALA A 269 12.39 1.82 0.73
CA ALA A 269 12.81 2.13 -0.64
C ALA A 269 13.92 3.18 -0.69
N LEU A 270 13.93 4.12 0.28
CA LEU A 270 15.03 5.09 0.44
C LEU A 270 16.33 4.39 0.81
N ASP A 271 16.27 3.45 1.77
CA ASP A 271 17.43 2.69 2.24
C ASP A 271 18.09 1.93 1.08
N LEU A 272 17.31 1.29 0.19
CA LEU A 272 17.84 0.54 -0.94
C LEU A 272 18.50 1.43 -2.01
N CYS A 273 18.01 2.63 -2.23
CA CYS A 273 18.65 3.55 -3.19
C CYS A 273 19.70 4.46 -2.55
N GLY A 274 19.98 4.29 -1.25
CA GLY A 274 20.99 5.08 -0.53
C GLY A 274 20.57 6.50 -0.22
N ALA A 275 19.26 6.79 -0.22
CA ALA A 275 18.73 8.11 0.14
C ALA A 275 18.50 8.23 1.65
N SER A 276 18.86 9.36 2.23
CA SER A 276 18.54 9.69 3.62
C SER A 276 17.09 10.17 3.73
N PHE A 277 16.34 9.68 4.71
CA PHE A 277 15.00 10.17 5.01
C PHE A 277 15.03 11.63 5.44
N VAL A 278 14.18 12.44 4.85
CA VAL A 278 14.02 13.87 5.21
C VAL A 278 12.76 14.08 6.03
N ARG A 279 11.60 13.73 5.46
CA ARG A 279 10.28 13.83 6.10
C ARG A 279 9.21 13.06 5.34
N GLU A 280 8.06 12.89 5.93
CA GLU A 280 6.86 12.54 5.18
C GLU A 280 6.34 13.74 4.38
N ILE A 281 5.67 13.48 3.26
CA ILE A 281 4.83 14.47 2.59
C ILE A 281 3.57 14.65 3.43
N GLU A 282 3.23 15.88 3.76
CA GLU A 282 2.08 16.17 4.62
C GLU A 282 0.75 15.88 3.92
N PRO A 283 -0.31 15.51 4.67
CA PRO A 283 -1.64 15.41 4.11
C PRO A 283 -2.08 16.75 3.48
N GLY A 284 -2.55 16.69 2.21
CA GLY A 284 -2.95 17.88 1.45
C GLY A 284 -1.80 18.68 0.82
N GLU A 285 -0.59 18.11 0.82
CA GLU A 285 0.62 18.75 0.28
C GLU A 285 0.90 18.27 -1.15
N LEU A 286 1.36 19.21 -1.99
CA LEU A 286 1.98 19.04 -3.29
C LEU A 286 3.42 19.51 -3.20
N VAL A 287 4.37 18.67 -3.59
CA VAL A 287 5.78 19.04 -3.78
C VAL A 287 6.14 19.01 -5.25
N ALA A 288 6.99 19.93 -5.67
CA ALA A 288 7.64 19.97 -6.98
C ALA A 288 9.16 20.00 -6.76
N ILE A 289 9.89 19.17 -7.49
CA ILE A 289 11.33 18.97 -7.34
C ILE A 289 11.99 19.14 -8.70
N ASP A 290 12.88 20.11 -8.80
CA ASP A 290 13.62 20.44 -10.01
C ASP A 290 15.06 20.90 -9.68
N SER A 291 15.74 21.49 -10.64
CA SER A 291 17.12 22.01 -10.48
C SER A 291 17.24 23.13 -9.44
N THR A 292 16.15 23.75 -9.03
CA THR A 292 16.12 24.82 -8.01
C THR A 292 15.82 24.28 -6.60
N GLY A 293 15.51 22.98 -6.48
CA GLY A 293 15.28 22.29 -5.21
C GLY A 293 13.87 21.76 -5.03
N VAL A 294 13.40 21.70 -3.78
CA VAL A 294 12.08 21.19 -3.40
C VAL A 294 11.16 22.37 -3.05
N HIS A 295 10.07 22.49 -3.79
CA HIS A 295 9.03 23.48 -3.57
C HIS A 295 7.75 22.82 -3.07
N SER A 296 7.23 23.30 -1.95
CA SER A 296 6.05 22.74 -1.30
C SER A 296 4.86 23.71 -1.33
N ARG A 297 3.67 23.20 -1.57
CA ARG A 297 2.39 23.93 -1.50
C ARG A 297 1.30 23.01 -0.95
N HIS A 298 0.39 23.58 -0.17
CA HIS A 298 -0.81 22.86 0.25
C HIS A 298 -1.97 23.14 -0.71
N PHE A 299 -2.65 22.10 -1.16
CA PHE A 299 -3.88 22.20 -1.97
C PHE A 299 -5.15 21.95 -1.14
N ALA A 300 -5.00 21.48 0.09
CA ALA A 300 -6.12 21.24 1.02
C ALA A 300 -5.68 21.37 2.48
N VAL A 301 -6.66 21.53 3.36
CA VAL A 301 -6.42 21.52 4.82
C VAL A 301 -6.10 20.11 5.29
N ARG A 302 -5.00 19.96 6.02
CA ARG A 302 -4.56 18.71 6.65
C ARG A 302 -5.61 18.17 7.62
N ARG A 303 -5.93 16.86 7.54
CA ARG A 303 -6.89 16.16 8.42
C ARG A 303 -6.31 14.97 9.16
N SER A 304 -5.18 14.44 8.74
CA SER A 304 -4.40 13.30 9.29
C SER A 304 -5.25 12.10 9.75
N ASN A 305 -5.38 11.11 8.88
CA ASN A 305 -6.06 9.84 9.15
C ASN A 305 -5.31 8.69 8.46
N THR A 306 -4.04 8.50 8.81
CA THR A 306 -3.20 7.44 8.23
C THR A 306 -3.85 6.07 8.40
N CYS A 307 -3.77 5.23 7.38
CA CYS A 307 -4.33 3.88 7.43
C CYS A 307 -3.64 3.05 8.53
N VAL A 308 -4.39 2.58 9.52
CA VAL A 308 -3.83 1.76 10.60
C VAL A 308 -3.34 0.40 10.09
N PHE A 309 -3.87 -0.08 8.97
CA PHE A 309 -3.46 -1.36 8.39
C PHE A 309 -2.03 -1.34 7.84
N GLU A 310 -1.45 -0.17 7.60
CA GLU A 310 -0.01 -0.03 7.34
C GLU A 310 0.81 -0.58 8.51
N TYR A 311 0.40 -0.29 9.74
CA TYR A 311 1.04 -0.82 10.95
C TYR A 311 0.74 -2.30 11.16
N VAL A 312 -0.50 -2.73 10.91
CA VAL A 312 -0.93 -4.11 11.15
C VAL A 312 -0.24 -5.08 10.18
N TYR A 313 -0.27 -4.76 8.87
CA TYR A 313 0.13 -5.72 7.83
C TYR A 313 0.94 -5.13 6.68
N LEU A 314 0.49 -3.98 6.08
CA LEU A 314 0.90 -3.60 4.73
C LEU A 314 2.36 -3.16 4.63
N ALA A 315 2.82 -2.24 5.50
CA ALA A 315 4.18 -1.74 5.44
C ALA A 315 5.21 -2.79 5.85
N ARG A 316 6.40 -2.71 5.28
CA ARG A 316 7.54 -3.58 5.66
C ARG A 316 7.92 -3.37 7.13
N PRO A 317 8.39 -4.40 7.83
CA PRO A 317 8.81 -4.29 9.23
C PRO A 317 9.91 -3.24 9.48
N ASP A 318 10.78 -3.00 8.51
CA ASP A 318 11.88 -2.03 8.54
C ASP A 318 11.45 -0.59 8.21
N THR A 319 10.23 -0.38 7.70
CA THR A 319 9.68 0.95 7.41
C THR A 319 9.36 1.74 8.69
N VAL A 320 9.52 3.06 8.60
CA VAL A 320 9.10 4.03 9.62
C VAL A 320 7.92 4.84 9.10
N ILE A 321 6.84 4.94 9.89
CA ILE A 321 5.69 5.80 9.62
C ILE A 321 5.47 6.68 10.85
N GLY A 322 5.42 7.99 10.67
CA GLY A 322 5.56 8.95 11.76
C GLY A 322 6.90 8.73 12.48
N ASP A 323 6.87 8.68 13.80
CA ASP A 323 8.06 8.39 14.62
C ASP A 323 8.16 6.92 15.03
N ARG A 324 7.43 6.02 14.34
CA ARG A 324 7.29 4.63 14.77
C ARG A 324 7.73 3.65 13.70
N GLN A 325 8.75 2.85 14.03
CA GLN A 325 9.14 1.71 13.20
C GLN A 325 8.07 0.61 13.27
N ILE A 326 7.70 0.05 12.12
CA ILE A 326 6.61 -0.92 11.98
C ILE A 326 6.87 -2.19 12.82
N VAL A 327 8.08 -2.72 12.81
CA VAL A 327 8.43 -3.89 13.64
C VAL A 327 8.20 -3.63 15.13
N ALA A 328 8.51 -2.43 15.61
CA ALA A 328 8.32 -2.05 17.01
C ALA A 328 6.83 -1.92 17.38
N ALA A 329 6.02 -1.38 16.45
CA ALA A 329 4.57 -1.31 16.65
C ALA A 329 3.95 -2.71 16.72
N ARG A 330 4.31 -3.61 15.79
CA ARG A 330 3.81 -4.99 15.78
C ARG A 330 4.25 -5.80 17.01
N ARG A 331 5.49 -5.62 17.50
CA ARG A 331 5.92 -6.25 18.77
C ARG A 331 5.09 -5.74 19.95
N GLU A 332 4.82 -4.45 20.03
CA GLU A 332 3.99 -3.87 21.06
C GLU A 332 2.53 -4.36 21.00
N MET A 333 1.95 -4.52 19.79
CA MET A 333 0.65 -5.16 19.59
C MET A 333 0.62 -6.58 20.19
N GLY A 334 1.66 -7.38 19.95
CA GLY A 334 1.81 -8.70 20.55
C GLY A 334 1.92 -8.69 22.06
N ALA A 335 2.69 -7.77 22.63
CA ALA A 335 2.86 -7.64 24.07
C ALA A 335 1.55 -7.23 24.76
N ILE A 336 0.79 -6.29 24.18
CA ILE A 336 -0.53 -5.90 24.69
C ILE A 336 -1.52 -7.06 24.58
N LEU A 337 -1.53 -7.78 23.47
CA LEU A 337 -2.39 -8.95 23.27
C LEU A 337 -2.14 -10.05 24.32
N ALA A 338 -0.89 -10.25 24.76
CA ALA A 338 -0.57 -11.17 25.84
C ALA A 338 -1.17 -10.74 27.19
N GLN A 339 -1.21 -9.43 27.44
CA GLN A 339 -1.80 -8.87 28.67
C GLN A 339 -3.34 -8.93 28.64
N GLU A 340 -3.95 -8.64 27.48
CA GLU A 340 -5.41 -8.62 27.33
C GLU A 340 -6.03 -10.02 27.31
N SER A 341 -5.32 -11.02 26.81
CA SER A 341 -5.84 -12.37 26.63
C SER A 341 -4.81 -13.46 26.95
N PRO A 342 -4.40 -13.58 28.21
CA PRO A 342 -3.47 -14.63 28.64
C PRO A 342 -4.07 -16.03 28.43
N VAL A 343 -3.23 -17.01 28.10
CA VAL A 343 -3.61 -18.42 28.00
C VAL A 343 -2.43 -19.28 28.45
N ASP A 344 -2.69 -20.39 29.14
CA ASP A 344 -1.66 -21.35 29.50
C ASP A 344 -1.31 -22.24 28.30
N ALA A 345 -0.07 -22.16 27.85
CA ALA A 345 0.44 -22.89 26.69
C ALA A 345 1.94 -23.15 26.82
N ASP A 346 2.47 -24.02 25.97
CA ASP A 346 3.85 -24.45 26.01
C ASP A 346 4.75 -23.65 25.07
N LEU A 347 4.16 -23.06 24.02
CA LEU A 347 4.94 -22.46 22.93
C LEU A 347 4.16 -21.36 22.19
N VAL A 348 4.83 -20.24 21.89
CA VAL A 348 4.35 -19.22 20.96
C VAL A 348 4.98 -19.43 19.60
N ILE A 349 4.18 -19.53 18.57
CA ILE A 349 4.62 -19.63 17.17
C ILE A 349 3.95 -18.55 16.30
N PRO A 350 4.67 -17.99 15.29
CA PRO A 350 4.06 -17.06 14.36
C PRO A 350 3.40 -17.78 13.18
N THR A 351 2.41 -17.14 12.56
CA THR A 351 2.13 -17.33 11.14
C THR A 351 3.15 -16.50 10.34
N PRO A 352 4.12 -17.12 9.65
CA PRO A 352 5.16 -16.36 8.98
C PRO A 352 4.65 -15.68 7.70
N GLU A 353 5.14 -14.47 7.35
CA GLU A 353 6.12 -13.70 8.13
C GLU A 353 5.48 -12.55 8.92
N SER A 354 4.24 -12.18 8.58
CA SER A 354 3.51 -11.01 9.13
C SER A 354 3.29 -11.11 10.64
N GLY A 355 2.96 -12.30 11.15
CA GLY A 355 2.76 -12.52 12.58
C GLY A 355 4.04 -12.57 13.42
N THR A 356 5.22 -12.65 12.79
CA THR A 356 6.48 -12.88 13.53
C THR A 356 6.82 -11.79 14.55
N PRO A 357 6.75 -10.48 14.24
CA PRO A 357 7.06 -9.45 15.24
C PRO A 357 6.08 -9.48 16.43
N ALA A 358 4.79 -9.67 16.18
CA ALA A 358 3.78 -9.76 17.23
C ALA A 358 3.97 -11.00 18.10
N ALA A 359 4.36 -12.15 17.49
CA ALA A 359 4.64 -13.37 18.25
C ALA A 359 5.86 -13.20 19.18
N ILE A 360 6.89 -12.49 18.74
CA ILE A 360 8.03 -12.16 19.60
C ILE A 360 7.58 -11.30 20.77
N GLY A 361 6.81 -10.23 20.53
CA GLY A 361 6.28 -9.35 21.59
C GLY A 361 5.36 -10.09 22.56
N TYR A 362 4.51 -10.99 22.06
CA TYR A 362 3.65 -11.83 22.89
C TYR A 362 4.48 -12.77 23.80
N ALA A 363 5.47 -13.45 23.24
CA ALA A 363 6.33 -14.36 23.99
C ALA A 363 7.12 -13.65 25.09
N GLU A 364 7.70 -12.49 24.77
CA GLU A 364 8.44 -11.67 25.74
C GLU A 364 7.53 -11.21 26.90
N ALA A 365 6.31 -10.79 26.61
CA ALA A 365 5.36 -10.28 27.62
C ALA A 365 4.73 -11.40 28.46
N SER A 366 4.46 -12.57 27.87
CA SER A 366 3.85 -13.71 28.56
C SER A 366 4.86 -14.60 29.29
N GLY A 367 6.15 -14.54 28.93
CA GLY A 367 7.19 -15.46 29.39
C GLY A 367 7.11 -16.88 28.79
N ILE A 368 6.18 -17.11 27.84
CA ILE A 368 6.07 -18.39 27.13
C ILE A 368 7.13 -18.45 26.01
N PRO A 369 7.88 -19.55 25.87
CA PRO A 369 8.93 -19.64 24.87
C PRO A 369 8.43 -19.40 23.43
N PHE A 370 9.22 -18.64 22.64
CA PHE A 370 9.02 -18.46 21.21
C PHE A 370 9.77 -19.54 20.42
N ALA A 371 9.14 -20.07 19.36
CA ALA A 371 9.83 -20.88 18.37
C ALA A 371 9.19 -20.71 16.97
N GLN A 372 9.94 -21.04 15.93
CA GLN A 372 9.39 -21.24 14.60
C GLN A 372 8.69 -22.60 14.56
N GLY A 373 7.36 -22.61 14.58
CA GLY A 373 6.55 -23.83 14.38
C GLY A 373 6.22 -24.10 12.91
N LEU A 374 6.37 -23.08 12.07
CA LEU A 374 6.06 -23.09 10.64
C LEU A 374 7.21 -22.51 9.84
N VAL A 375 7.50 -23.09 8.67
CA VAL A 375 8.45 -22.57 7.70
C VAL A 375 7.72 -22.17 6.43
N LYS A 376 7.97 -20.93 5.97
CA LYS A 376 7.47 -20.43 4.69
C LYS A 376 8.44 -20.84 3.58
N ASN A 377 7.91 -21.41 2.50
CA ASN A 377 8.71 -21.68 1.32
C ASN A 377 8.92 -20.37 0.53
N ALA A 378 10.15 -19.87 0.53
CA ALA A 378 10.52 -18.62 -0.12
C ALA A 378 10.42 -18.67 -1.66
N TYR A 379 10.44 -19.86 -2.25
CA TYR A 379 10.43 -20.04 -3.71
C TYR A 379 9.02 -20.25 -4.29
N VAL A 380 8.01 -20.40 -3.45
CA VAL A 380 6.61 -20.47 -3.89
C VAL A 380 6.07 -19.06 -3.99
N GLY A 381 6.11 -18.51 -5.20
CA GLY A 381 5.37 -17.31 -5.56
C GLY A 381 3.86 -17.56 -5.54
N ARG A 382 3.03 -16.64 -6.07
CA ARG A 382 1.60 -16.89 -6.29
C ARG A 382 1.45 -18.13 -7.15
N THR A 383 0.86 -19.18 -6.58
CA THR A 383 0.57 -20.44 -7.28
C THR A 383 -0.46 -20.18 -8.36
N PHE A 384 -0.20 -20.67 -9.56
CA PHE A 384 -1.14 -20.72 -10.66
C PHE A 384 -2.50 -21.27 -10.19
N ILE A 385 -3.57 -20.73 -10.73
CA ILE A 385 -4.96 -21.18 -10.54
C ILE A 385 -5.02 -22.68 -10.88
N GLN A 386 -5.34 -23.50 -9.88
CA GLN A 386 -5.48 -24.94 -10.09
C GLN A 386 -6.93 -25.39 -9.85
N PRO A 387 -7.52 -26.22 -10.74
CA PRO A 387 -8.97 -26.39 -10.81
C PRO A 387 -9.62 -27.36 -9.83
N THR A 388 -8.89 -28.03 -8.91
CA THR A 388 -9.47 -29.03 -8.03
C THR A 388 -9.23 -28.80 -6.53
N GLN A 389 -10.17 -29.27 -5.67
CA GLN A 389 -10.14 -29.07 -4.21
C GLN A 389 -8.93 -29.74 -3.51
N SER A 390 -8.45 -30.86 -4.03
CA SER A 390 -7.23 -31.53 -3.54
C SER A 390 -5.95 -30.73 -3.83
N LEU A 391 -5.89 -30.02 -4.94
CA LEU A 391 -4.78 -29.16 -5.30
C LEU A 391 -4.77 -27.86 -4.48
N ARG A 392 -5.90 -27.43 -3.95
CA ARG A 392 -6.08 -26.24 -3.09
C ARG A 392 -5.45 -26.45 -1.70
N GLN A 393 -5.68 -27.62 -1.09
CA GLN A 393 -5.03 -28.00 0.16
C GLN A 393 -3.51 -28.14 -0.02
N LEU A 394 -3.08 -28.52 -1.22
CA LEU A 394 -1.67 -28.52 -1.61
C LEU A 394 -1.08 -27.10 -1.65
N GLY A 395 -1.83 -26.09 -2.07
CA GLY A 395 -1.35 -24.70 -2.20
C GLY A 395 -0.90 -24.09 -0.87
N ILE A 396 -1.64 -24.31 0.23
CA ILE A 396 -1.23 -23.83 1.56
C ILE A 396 -0.04 -24.65 2.08
N ARG A 397 -0.04 -25.98 1.85
CA ARG A 397 1.09 -26.87 2.20
C ARG A 397 2.35 -26.55 1.40
N LEU A 398 2.23 -26.04 0.17
CA LEU A 398 3.38 -25.56 -0.61
C LEU A 398 3.96 -24.28 -0.03
N LYS A 399 3.11 -23.39 0.55
CA LYS A 399 3.54 -22.11 1.13
C LYS A 399 4.07 -22.25 2.55
N LEU A 400 3.47 -23.13 3.37
CA LEU A 400 3.78 -23.30 4.80
C LEU A 400 3.96 -24.76 5.13
N ASN A 401 5.05 -25.09 5.84
CA ASN A 401 5.33 -26.44 6.30
C ASN A 401 5.52 -26.46 7.83
N PRO A 402 4.80 -27.35 8.57
CA PRO A 402 4.91 -27.45 10.02
C PRO A 402 6.17 -28.20 10.44
N LEU A 403 6.87 -27.69 11.44
CA LEU A 403 8.00 -28.34 12.08
C LEU A 403 7.51 -29.29 13.16
N ARG A 404 7.26 -30.56 12.80
CA ARG A 404 6.63 -31.56 13.66
C ARG A 404 7.36 -31.78 14.99
N GLU A 405 8.69 -31.80 14.98
CA GLU A 405 9.51 -31.99 16.20
C GLU A 405 9.34 -30.83 17.19
N VAL A 406 9.02 -29.63 16.69
CA VAL A 406 8.81 -28.44 17.52
C VAL A 406 7.42 -28.44 18.16
N ILE A 407 6.37 -28.87 17.40
CA ILE A 407 4.98 -28.67 17.77
C ILE A 407 4.25 -29.90 18.29
N ALA A 408 4.74 -31.12 18.02
CA ALA A 408 4.04 -32.34 18.42
C ALA A 408 3.91 -32.43 19.95
N GLY A 409 2.67 -32.70 20.41
CA GLY A 409 2.32 -32.79 21.82
C GLY A 409 2.29 -31.46 22.58
N LYS A 410 2.49 -30.32 21.91
CA LYS A 410 2.51 -28.99 22.53
C LYS A 410 1.16 -28.28 22.44
N ARG A 411 0.84 -27.49 23.46
CA ARG A 411 -0.22 -26.50 23.44
C ARG A 411 0.36 -25.20 22.83
N LEU A 412 -0.16 -24.80 21.67
CA LEU A 412 0.40 -23.75 20.86
C LEU A 412 -0.40 -22.45 20.98
N ILE A 413 0.28 -21.33 21.11
CA ILE A 413 -0.25 -20.00 20.81
C ILE A 413 0.21 -19.64 19.39
N VAL A 414 -0.73 -19.48 18.48
CA VAL A 414 -0.47 -19.12 17.08
C VAL A 414 -0.82 -17.66 16.89
N ILE A 415 0.18 -16.84 16.59
CA ILE A 415 0.00 -15.40 16.39
C ILE A 415 -0.08 -15.11 14.89
N ASP A 416 -1.15 -14.40 14.49
CA ASP A 416 -1.28 -13.85 13.15
C ASP A 416 -1.70 -12.37 13.22
N ASP A 417 -1.63 -11.65 12.08
CA ASP A 417 -1.95 -10.23 12.01
C ASP A 417 -3.48 -9.96 11.97
N SER A 418 -4.22 -10.72 11.14
CA SER A 418 -5.65 -10.50 10.91
C SER A 418 -6.35 -11.75 10.39
N ILE A 419 -7.69 -11.79 10.53
CA ILE A 419 -8.57 -12.76 9.88
C ILE A 419 -9.56 -11.99 9.00
N VAL A 420 -9.62 -12.35 7.71
CA VAL A 420 -10.54 -11.77 6.73
C VAL A 420 -11.68 -12.73 6.40
N ARG A 421 -11.44 -13.77 5.60
CA ARG A 421 -12.43 -14.82 5.27
C ARG A 421 -12.33 -16.06 6.17
N GLY A 422 -11.20 -16.25 6.84
CA GLY A 422 -10.93 -17.37 7.76
C GLY A 422 -10.46 -18.66 7.09
N ASN A 423 -10.32 -18.72 5.78
CA ASN A 423 -9.92 -19.93 5.06
C ASN A 423 -8.47 -20.32 5.37
N THR A 424 -7.57 -19.35 5.40
CA THR A 424 -6.15 -19.56 5.75
C THR A 424 -6.01 -20.07 7.18
N GLN A 425 -6.73 -19.46 8.14
CA GLN A 425 -6.68 -19.87 9.54
C GLN A 425 -7.23 -21.29 9.74
N ARG A 426 -8.33 -21.64 9.09
CA ARG A 426 -8.91 -22.99 9.14
C ARG A 426 -7.92 -24.04 8.63
N ALA A 427 -7.27 -23.77 7.52
CA ALA A 427 -6.28 -24.68 6.95
C ALA A 427 -5.01 -24.78 7.83
N LEU A 428 -4.59 -23.67 8.43
CA LEU A 428 -3.45 -23.60 9.33
C LEU A 428 -3.69 -24.40 10.61
N VAL A 429 -4.82 -24.18 11.30
CA VAL A 429 -5.20 -24.93 12.51
C VAL A 429 -5.26 -26.43 12.22
N ARG A 430 -5.89 -26.82 11.11
CA ARG A 430 -5.94 -28.21 10.69
C ARG A 430 -4.53 -28.79 10.46
N MET A 431 -3.65 -28.07 9.79
CA MET A 431 -2.27 -28.50 9.52
C MET A 431 -1.48 -28.70 10.82
N LEU A 432 -1.63 -27.81 11.80
CA LEU A 432 -0.95 -27.92 13.09
C LEU A 432 -1.47 -29.14 13.89
N ARG A 433 -2.78 -29.41 13.86
CA ARG A 433 -3.34 -30.62 14.48
C ARG A 433 -2.86 -31.91 13.79
N GLU A 434 -2.83 -31.96 12.47
CA GLU A 434 -2.26 -33.08 11.68
C GLU A 434 -0.76 -33.29 11.98
N ALA A 435 -0.06 -32.23 12.38
CA ALA A 435 1.34 -32.29 12.79
C ALA A 435 1.52 -32.69 14.27
N GLY A 436 0.42 -32.87 15.03
CA GLY A 436 0.44 -33.41 16.39
C GLY A 436 0.33 -32.36 17.49
N ALA A 437 -0.09 -31.13 17.21
CA ALA A 437 -0.37 -30.12 18.25
C ALA A 437 -1.47 -30.63 19.20
N ALA A 438 -1.25 -30.48 20.52
CA ALA A 438 -2.21 -30.88 21.55
C ALA A 438 -3.37 -29.88 21.61
N GLU A 439 -3.07 -28.59 21.63
CA GLU A 439 -4.02 -27.49 21.60
C GLU A 439 -3.52 -26.39 20.64
N VAL A 440 -4.45 -25.63 20.04
CA VAL A 440 -4.16 -24.52 19.13
C VAL A 440 -4.98 -23.31 19.54
N HIS A 441 -4.33 -22.36 20.20
CA HIS A 441 -4.89 -21.08 20.61
C HIS A 441 -4.49 -20.00 19.62
N VAL A 442 -5.47 -19.48 18.86
CA VAL A 442 -5.23 -18.44 17.85
C VAL A 442 -5.35 -17.06 18.49
N LYS A 443 -4.35 -16.22 18.28
CA LYS A 443 -4.30 -14.85 18.77
C LYS A 443 -4.01 -13.90 17.61
N ILE A 444 -4.88 -12.92 17.40
CA ILE A 444 -4.82 -11.98 16.29
C ILE A 444 -4.39 -10.61 16.80
N SER A 445 -3.31 -10.08 16.22
CA SER A 445 -2.71 -8.82 16.66
C SER A 445 -3.42 -7.56 16.13
N SER A 446 -4.64 -7.70 15.61
CA SER A 446 -5.56 -6.63 15.27
C SER A 446 -6.97 -6.90 15.81
N PRO A 447 -7.87 -5.92 15.82
CA PRO A 447 -9.31 -6.16 16.01
C PRO A 447 -9.93 -6.95 14.87
N PRO A 448 -11.17 -7.47 15.01
CA PRO A 448 -11.89 -8.12 13.93
C PRO A 448 -12.14 -7.19 12.75
N VAL A 449 -11.79 -7.63 11.53
CA VAL A 449 -12.09 -6.90 10.29
C VAL A 449 -13.54 -7.16 9.90
N ALA A 450 -14.42 -6.18 10.16
CA ALA A 450 -15.87 -6.34 9.98
C ALA A 450 -16.47 -5.46 8.87
N TRP A 451 -15.67 -4.56 8.27
CA TRP A 451 -16.11 -3.59 7.28
C TRP A 451 -15.15 -3.56 6.08
N PRO A 452 -15.65 -3.29 4.85
CA PRO A 452 -14.81 -3.16 3.66
C PRO A 452 -13.91 -1.92 3.75
N CYS A 453 -12.91 -1.84 2.88
CA CYS A 453 -12.09 -0.65 2.69
C CYS A 453 -12.48 0.04 1.38
N PHE A 454 -12.52 1.40 1.40
CA PHE A 454 -12.75 2.24 0.21
C PHE A 454 -11.49 3.02 -0.20
N PHE A 455 -10.42 2.92 0.58
CA PHE A 455 -9.22 3.74 0.49
C PHE A 455 -7.98 2.97 0.02
N GLY A 456 -8.20 1.87 -0.68
CA GLY A 456 -7.14 1.17 -1.37
C GLY A 456 -6.64 -0.13 -0.73
N ILE A 457 -7.33 -0.75 0.25
CA ILE A 457 -7.07 -2.14 0.64
C ILE A 457 -8.10 -3.04 -0.04
N ASP A 458 -7.64 -4.12 -0.63
CA ASP A 458 -8.50 -5.15 -1.20
C ASP A 458 -9.10 -6.01 -0.08
N PHE A 459 -10.11 -5.47 0.57
CA PHE A 459 -10.98 -6.27 1.41
C PHE A 459 -12.18 -6.75 0.61
N PRO A 460 -12.60 -8.02 0.81
CA PRO A 460 -13.78 -8.55 0.15
C PRO A 460 -15.05 -7.77 0.55
N THR A 461 -16.15 -8.10 -0.12
CA THR A 461 -17.45 -7.54 0.25
C THR A 461 -17.76 -7.84 1.71
N ARG A 462 -18.58 -7.01 2.35
CA ARG A 462 -18.94 -7.22 3.76
C ARG A 462 -19.51 -8.61 4.04
N ALA A 463 -20.21 -9.21 3.07
CA ALA A 463 -20.77 -10.55 3.21
C ALA A 463 -19.72 -11.66 3.31
N GLU A 464 -18.54 -11.44 2.75
CA GLU A 464 -17.41 -12.39 2.78
C GLU A 464 -16.49 -12.21 3.99
N LEU A 465 -16.57 -11.06 4.69
CA LEU A 465 -15.83 -10.83 5.92
C LEU A 465 -16.41 -11.70 7.04
N ILE A 466 -15.65 -12.67 7.54
CA ILE A 466 -16.14 -13.63 8.54
C ILE A 466 -16.64 -12.93 9.81
N ALA A 467 -15.96 -11.89 10.26
CA ALA A 467 -16.33 -11.10 11.44
C ALA A 467 -17.53 -10.17 11.22
N SER A 468 -18.07 -10.06 10.01
CA SER A 468 -19.28 -9.29 9.74
C SER A 468 -20.56 -10.07 10.09
N SER A 469 -20.49 -11.41 10.07
CA SER A 469 -21.62 -12.31 10.23
C SER A 469 -21.52 -13.23 11.45
N MET A 470 -20.34 -13.39 12.03
CA MET A 470 -20.08 -14.24 13.18
C MET A 470 -19.43 -13.45 14.31
N ASP A 471 -19.79 -13.79 15.56
CA ASP A 471 -19.06 -13.35 16.74
C ASP A 471 -17.73 -14.13 16.89
N VAL A 472 -16.91 -13.75 17.87
CA VAL A 472 -15.59 -14.36 18.08
C VAL A 472 -15.69 -15.87 18.30
N GLU A 473 -16.72 -16.34 19.01
CA GLU A 473 -16.92 -17.75 19.27
C GLU A 473 -17.34 -18.52 17.99
N GLY A 474 -18.19 -17.93 17.16
CA GLY A 474 -18.53 -18.47 15.85
C GLY A 474 -17.33 -18.58 14.93
N VAL A 475 -16.47 -17.54 14.90
CA VAL A 475 -15.21 -17.58 14.14
C VAL A 475 -14.29 -18.66 14.69
N ARG A 476 -14.09 -18.74 16.03
CA ARG A 476 -13.30 -19.79 16.67
C ARG A 476 -13.74 -21.19 16.24
N ALA A 477 -15.03 -21.45 16.36
CA ALA A 477 -15.61 -22.75 15.97
C ALA A 477 -15.40 -23.03 14.47
N SER A 478 -15.57 -22.03 13.62
CA SER A 478 -15.40 -22.14 12.16
C SER A 478 -13.96 -22.48 11.77
N ILE A 479 -12.94 -21.92 12.44
CA ILE A 479 -11.53 -22.21 12.16
C ILE A 479 -11.02 -23.46 12.89
N GLY A 480 -11.77 -24.00 13.86
CA GLY A 480 -11.43 -25.22 14.61
C GLY A 480 -10.38 -25.03 15.70
N ALA A 481 -10.20 -23.80 16.20
CA ALA A 481 -9.25 -23.49 17.25
C ALA A 481 -9.83 -23.80 18.66
N ASP A 482 -8.95 -24.08 19.64
CA ASP A 482 -9.36 -24.27 21.04
C ASP A 482 -9.75 -22.95 21.69
N SER A 483 -9.06 -21.85 21.35
CA SER A 483 -9.47 -20.49 21.69
C SER A 483 -9.11 -19.50 20.58
N LEU A 484 -9.83 -18.38 20.53
CA LEU A 484 -9.57 -17.26 19.63
C LEU A 484 -9.66 -15.96 20.43
N SER A 485 -8.70 -15.07 20.25
CA SER A 485 -8.76 -13.70 20.79
C SER A 485 -8.17 -12.72 19.78
N TYR A 486 -8.70 -11.52 19.81
CA TYR A 486 -8.24 -10.38 19.02
C TYR A 486 -7.67 -9.31 19.96
N LEU A 487 -6.72 -8.54 19.46
CA LEU A 487 -6.25 -7.33 20.12
C LEU A 487 -7.39 -6.30 20.17
N SER A 488 -7.52 -5.59 21.29
CA SER A 488 -8.48 -4.50 21.40
C SER A 488 -8.14 -3.34 20.47
N MET A 489 -9.15 -2.53 20.11
CA MET A 489 -8.95 -1.32 19.30
C MET A 489 -8.01 -0.34 20.01
N GLU A 490 -8.21 -0.15 21.31
CA GLU A 490 -7.37 0.71 22.16
C GLU A 490 -5.93 0.21 22.22
N GLY A 491 -5.74 -1.10 22.34
CA GLY A 491 -4.42 -1.73 22.35
C GLY A 491 -3.68 -1.52 21.03
N MET A 492 -4.37 -1.71 19.90
CA MET A 492 -3.81 -1.47 18.58
C MET A 492 -3.41 0.00 18.39
N VAL A 493 -4.33 0.94 18.67
CA VAL A 493 -4.05 2.39 18.55
C VAL A 493 -2.87 2.79 19.45
N ARG A 494 -2.82 2.31 20.68
CA ARG A 494 -1.71 2.56 21.61
C ARG A 494 -0.36 2.10 21.06
N ALA A 495 -0.31 0.92 20.44
CA ALA A 495 0.92 0.36 19.87
C ALA A 495 1.47 1.19 18.70
N THR A 496 0.61 1.84 17.92
CA THR A 496 1.04 2.71 16.82
C THR A 496 1.61 4.05 17.27
N ARG A 497 1.26 4.53 18.48
CA ARG A 497 1.57 5.87 19.00
C ARG A 497 1.01 7.04 18.18
N GLN A 498 0.06 6.80 17.28
CA GLN A 498 -0.53 7.82 16.41
C GLN A 498 -1.80 8.48 16.98
N GLY A 499 -2.30 7.99 18.11
CA GLY A 499 -3.49 8.55 18.75
C GLY A 499 -4.73 8.53 17.85
N SER A 500 -5.39 9.68 17.72
CA SER A 500 -6.61 9.83 16.91
C SER A 500 -6.37 10.04 15.41
N SER A 501 -5.10 10.07 14.96
CA SER A 501 -4.74 10.35 13.56
C SER A 501 -4.75 9.11 12.67
N LEU A 502 -5.66 8.18 12.93
CA LEU A 502 -5.76 6.90 12.21
C LEU A 502 -7.12 6.72 11.55
N CYS A 503 -7.11 6.15 10.34
CA CYS A 503 -8.30 5.55 9.74
C CYS A 503 -8.52 4.15 10.31
N LEU A 504 -9.67 3.92 10.95
CA LEU A 504 -10.07 2.66 11.57
C LEU A 504 -11.31 2.05 10.92
N GLY A 505 -11.71 2.56 9.75
CA GLY A 505 -12.99 2.23 9.09
C GLY A 505 -13.22 0.74 8.83
N CYS A 506 -12.19 -0.04 8.52
CA CYS A 506 -12.29 -1.49 8.31
C CYS A 506 -12.62 -2.28 9.59
N PHE A 507 -12.40 -1.70 10.77
CA PHE A 507 -12.74 -2.32 12.06
C PHE A 507 -14.07 -1.84 12.62
N ASN A 508 -14.36 -0.51 12.58
CA ASN A 508 -15.50 0.10 13.26
C ASN A 508 -16.60 0.66 12.32
N GLY A 509 -16.38 0.68 11.01
CA GLY A 509 -17.33 1.24 10.04
C GLY A 509 -17.41 2.77 10.00
N ALA A 510 -16.58 3.47 10.80
CA ALA A 510 -16.50 4.92 10.81
C ALA A 510 -15.37 5.40 9.90
N TYR A 511 -15.73 5.84 8.70
CA TYR A 511 -14.77 6.35 7.73
C TYR A 511 -14.53 7.84 7.93
N PRO A 512 -13.26 8.33 7.81
CA PRO A 512 -12.95 9.76 7.96
C PRO A 512 -13.60 10.66 6.92
N GLU A 513 -14.01 10.09 5.78
CA GLU A 513 -14.65 10.77 4.67
C GLU A 513 -16.00 10.11 4.38
N GLN A 514 -16.98 10.93 3.94
CA GLN A 514 -18.28 10.40 3.53
C GLN A 514 -18.13 9.60 2.23
N ILE A 515 -18.44 8.32 2.29
CA ILE A 515 -18.44 7.46 1.12
C ILE A 515 -19.69 7.74 0.28
N PRO A 516 -19.57 8.11 -1.00
CA PRO A 516 -20.71 8.33 -1.88
C PRO A 516 -21.55 7.04 -2.01
N LYS A 517 -22.88 7.19 -2.09
CA LYS A 517 -23.77 6.04 -2.30
C LYS A 517 -23.44 5.36 -3.64
N GLY A 518 -23.25 4.05 -3.60
CA GLY A 518 -22.91 3.27 -4.79
C GLY A 518 -21.42 3.28 -5.16
N THR A 519 -20.55 3.84 -4.30
CA THR A 519 -19.11 3.68 -4.48
C THR A 519 -18.78 2.18 -4.51
N PRO A 520 -18.15 1.67 -5.57
CA PRO A 520 -17.73 0.29 -5.64
C PRO A 520 -16.70 -0.02 -4.54
N ILE A 521 -16.82 -1.18 -3.93
CA ILE A 521 -15.80 -1.67 -3.00
C ILE A 521 -14.61 -2.15 -3.85
N PRO A 522 -13.38 -1.73 -3.57
CA PRO A 522 -12.20 -2.27 -4.23
C PRO A 522 -12.23 -3.81 -4.20
N GLY A 523 -11.84 -4.45 -5.31
CA GLY A 523 -11.92 -5.91 -5.44
C GLY A 523 -13.26 -6.46 -5.97
N THR A 524 -14.30 -5.63 -6.13
CA THR A 524 -15.58 -6.08 -6.69
C THR A 524 -15.68 -5.78 -8.20
N PRO A 525 -16.43 -6.60 -8.99
CA PRO A 525 -16.66 -6.32 -10.41
C PRO A 525 -17.25 -4.92 -10.61
N GLY A 526 -16.63 -4.12 -11.48
CA GLY A 526 -17.03 -2.73 -11.76
C GLY A 526 -16.44 -1.66 -10.84
N ALA A 527 -15.62 -2.02 -9.85
CA ALA A 527 -14.83 -1.05 -9.10
C ALA A 527 -13.65 -0.52 -9.95
N PHE A 528 -13.39 0.77 -9.82
CA PHE A 528 -12.20 1.39 -10.41
C PHE A 528 -11.12 1.43 -9.34
N ALA A 529 -10.01 0.79 -9.58
CA ALA A 529 -8.86 0.82 -8.68
C ALA A 529 -7.60 1.20 -9.47
N CYS A 530 -6.63 1.64 -8.71
CA CYS A 530 -5.31 2.05 -9.16
C CYS A 530 -4.63 1.04 -10.10
#